data_2cd9f92dc092e8631658ce9fe3d7c8b0
#
_entry.id   2cd9f92dc092e8631658ce9fe3d7c8b0
#
_cell.length_a   1.000
_cell.length_b   1.000
_cell.length_c   1.000
_cell.angle_alpha   90.00
_cell.angle_beta   90.00
_cell.angle_gamma   90.00
#
_symmetry.space_group_name_H-M   'P 1'
#
loop_
_entity.id
_entity.type
_entity.pdbx_description
1 polymer ?
#
loop_
_entity_poly.entity_id
_entity_poly.type
_entity_poly.pdbx_seq_one_letter_code
_entity_poly.pdbx_strand_id
1 'polypeptide(L)'
;MIPLLVSCSTLNQNAHSSLKEVCIDLLSVRVTIDMPVPIRFYRENYEEGIIYTYIFHDGIVFLHEGALMQFDIDSYIPSDSVLTRKSSTYWGKEHGKFWKKYICDSIRLYYYNVNKEDKKKYDDIVKSVRIDKRF
;
A
#
# COMPACT_ATOMS: atom_id res chain seq x y z
N MET A 1 -2.89 -15.51 20.53
CA MET A 1 -3.17 -14.99 20.72
C MET A 1 -3.33 -14.32 20.70
N ILE A 2 -3.44 -14.21 20.27
CA ILE A 2 -3.67 -13.46 20.26
C ILE A 2 -3.69 -12.71 20.25
N PRO A 3 -3.68 -12.75 20.05
CA PRO A 3 -3.77 -11.88 20.03
C PRO A 3 -3.84 -11.17 19.94
N LEU A 4 -3.73 -11.32 19.82
CA LEU A 4 -3.97 -10.64 19.90
C LEU A 4 -4.18 -9.93 19.82
N LEU A 5 -4.17 -10.05 19.71
CA LEU A 5 -4.50 -9.34 19.74
C LEU A 5 -4.76 -8.64 19.81
N VAL A 6 -4.64 -8.73 19.68
CA VAL A 6 -5.03 -7.96 19.76
C VAL A 6 -5.23 -7.28 19.80
N SER A 7 -5.08 -7.32 19.76
CA SER A 7 -5.41 -6.57 19.83
C SER A 7 -5.72 -5.85 19.74
N CYS A 8 -5.54 -5.94 19.73
CA CYS A 8 -6.03 -5.17 19.62
C CYS A 8 -6.58 -4.57 19.52
N SER A 9 -6.56 -4.58 19.49
CA SER A 9 -7.27 -4.01 19.43
C SER A 9 -7.99 -3.65 19.43
N THR A 10 -8.01 -3.76 19.55
CA THR A 10 -8.85 -3.43 19.57
C THR A 10 -9.48 -2.87 19.78
N LEU A 11 -9.34 -2.67 19.99
CA LEU A 11 -10.02 -2.15 20.12
C LEU A 11 -10.54 -1.31 20.03
N ASN A 12 -10.47 -0.84 19.89
CA ASN A 12 -11.14 -0.05 19.59
C ASN A 12 -11.83 0.34 19.21
N GLN A 13 -12.16 0.43 19.26
CA GLN A 13 -12.95 0.88 18.92
C GLN A 13 -13.58 1.74 18.07
N ASN A 14 -13.59 2.37 17.99
CA ASN A 14 -13.99 3.21 17.07
C ASN A 14 -13.72 2.68 15.85
N ALA A 15 -14.27 2.12 15.57
CA ALA A 15 -14.23 1.37 14.74
C ALA A 15 -13.99 1.63 13.33
N HIS A 16 -14.52 2.61 12.84
CA HIS A 16 -14.48 2.83 11.43
C HIS A 16 -13.10 2.99 10.91
N SER A 17 -12.14 3.18 11.71
CA SER A 17 -10.80 3.35 11.22
C SER A 17 -9.87 2.30 11.76
N SER A 18 -10.41 1.18 12.14
CA SER A 18 -9.56 0.13 12.64
C SER A 18 -8.62 -0.36 11.58
N LEU A 19 -7.35 -0.19 11.80
CA LEU A 19 -6.31 -0.71 10.93
C LEU A 19 -5.79 -2.02 11.49
N LYS A 20 -5.50 -2.96 10.61
CA LYS A 20 -4.90 -4.23 10.98
C LYS A 20 -3.52 -4.30 10.37
N GLU A 21 -2.60 -4.90 11.09
CA GLU A 21 -1.27 -5.13 10.59
C GLU A 21 -1.30 -6.30 9.62
N VAL A 22 -0.87 -6.06 8.39
CA VAL A 22 -0.80 -7.08 7.34
C VAL A 22 0.68 -7.33 7.05
N CYS A 23 1.09 -8.58 7.15
CA CYS A 23 2.47 -8.99 6.95
C CYS A 23 2.55 -9.80 5.66
N ILE A 24 3.38 -9.36 4.73
CA ILE A 24 3.47 -9.95 3.40
C ILE A 24 4.89 -10.38 3.15
N ASP A 25 5.10 -11.68 2.91
CA ASP A 25 6.43 -12.20 2.57
C ASP A 25 6.58 -12.19 1.06
N LEU A 26 7.50 -11.38 0.59
CA LEU A 26 7.89 -11.33 -0.81
C LEU A 26 9.17 -12.14 -1.00
N LEU A 27 9.76 -12.07 -2.19
CA LEU A 27 10.93 -12.91 -2.48
C LEU A 27 12.13 -12.59 -1.59
N SER A 28 12.44 -11.31 -1.45
CA SER A 28 13.65 -10.90 -0.73
C SER A 28 13.37 -10.15 0.56
N VAL A 29 12.15 -9.73 0.79
CA VAL A 29 11.80 -8.87 1.93
C VAL A 29 10.46 -9.27 2.52
N ARG A 30 10.23 -8.83 3.75
CA ARG A 30 8.92 -8.88 4.39
C ARG A 30 8.42 -7.46 4.48
N VAL A 31 7.20 -7.23 4.00
CA VAL A 31 6.56 -5.92 4.07
C VAL A 31 5.42 -5.99 5.07
N THR A 32 5.38 -5.04 5.99
CA THR A 32 4.30 -4.94 6.95
C THR A 32 3.59 -3.61 6.72
N ILE A 33 2.28 -3.65 6.61
CA ILE A 33 1.46 -2.47 6.32
C ILE A 33 0.24 -2.50 7.22
N ASP A 34 -0.14 -1.35 7.76
CA ASP A 34 -1.37 -1.21 8.51
C ASP A 34 -2.48 -0.74 7.57
N MET A 35 -3.53 -1.52 7.44
CA MET A 35 -4.64 -1.19 6.56
C MET A 35 -5.96 -1.76 7.08
N PRO A 36 -7.11 -1.21 6.65
CA PRO A 36 -8.40 -1.79 7.00
C PRO A 36 -8.56 -3.16 6.35
N VAL A 37 -9.60 -3.89 6.72
CA VAL A 37 -9.93 -5.15 6.06
C VAL A 37 -10.46 -4.84 4.66
N PRO A 38 -9.87 -5.39 3.60
CA PRO A 38 -10.36 -5.12 2.24
C PRO A 38 -11.64 -5.88 1.93
N ILE A 39 -12.40 -5.38 0.96
CA ILE A 39 -13.56 -6.08 0.42
C ILE A 39 -13.10 -7.29 -0.38
N ARG A 40 -12.03 -7.12 -1.14
CA ARG A 40 -11.44 -8.16 -1.98
C ARG A 40 -9.93 -8.08 -1.93
N PHE A 41 -9.31 -9.21 -2.15
CA PHE A 41 -7.87 -9.33 -2.14
C PHE A 41 -7.45 -10.28 -3.26
N TYR A 42 -6.43 -9.87 -4.03
CA TYR A 42 -5.86 -10.68 -5.10
C TYR A 42 -4.35 -10.78 -4.92
N ARG A 43 -3.83 -11.98 -5.18
CA ARG A 43 -2.40 -12.22 -5.22
C ARG A 43 -2.09 -12.88 -6.54
N GLU A 44 -1.18 -12.30 -7.31
CA GLU A 44 -0.85 -12.80 -8.64
C GLU A 44 0.66 -12.94 -8.77
N ASN A 45 1.11 -14.07 -9.32
CA ASN A 45 2.53 -14.33 -9.56
C ASN A 45 2.81 -14.18 -11.05
N TYR A 46 3.86 -13.44 -11.36
CA TYR A 46 4.34 -13.25 -12.72
C TYR A 46 5.84 -13.47 -12.74
N GLU A 47 6.42 -13.66 -13.92
CA GLU A 47 7.87 -13.77 -14.04
C GLU A 47 8.56 -12.50 -13.51
N GLU A 48 7.93 -11.35 -13.70
CA GLU A 48 8.48 -10.06 -13.32
C GLU A 48 8.22 -9.70 -11.85
N GLY A 49 7.55 -10.57 -11.11
CA GLY A 49 7.32 -10.31 -9.70
C GLY A 49 5.95 -10.75 -9.21
N ILE A 50 5.67 -10.39 -7.98
CA ILE A 50 4.41 -10.72 -7.30
C ILE A 50 3.62 -9.46 -7.09
N ILE A 51 2.31 -9.54 -7.33
CA ILE A 51 1.39 -8.42 -7.14
C ILE A 51 0.36 -8.79 -6.10
N TYR A 52 0.16 -7.89 -5.14
CA TYR A 52 -0.90 -7.99 -4.14
C TYR A 52 -1.82 -6.80 -4.32
N THR A 53 -3.11 -7.05 -4.55
CA THR A 53 -4.11 -5.99 -4.75
C THR A 53 -5.16 -6.07 -3.65
N TYR A 54 -5.37 -4.95 -2.96
CA TYR A 54 -6.34 -4.83 -1.87
C TYR A 54 -7.39 -3.81 -2.30
N ILE A 55 -8.64 -4.25 -2.43
CA ILE A 55 -9.75 -3.41 -2.88
C ILE A 55 -10.62 -3.05 -1.69
N PHE A 56 -10.84 -1.75 -1.51
CA PHE A 56 -11.69 -1.19 -0.47
C PHE A 56 -12.86 -0.43 -1.13
N HIS A 57 -13.86 -0.04 -0.35
CA HIS A 57 -14.98 0.75 -0.88
C HIS A 57 -14.51 2.04 -1.53
N ASP A 58 -13.46 2.64 -0.98
CA ASP A 58 -13.09 4.02 -1.27
C ASP A 58 -11.69 4.14 -1.90
N GLY A 59 -11.11 3.03 -2.32
CA GLY A 59 -9.81 3.09 -2.99
C GLY A 59 -9.19 1.71 -3.16
N ILE A 60 -8.02 1.70 -3.77
CA ILE A 60 -7.30 0.46 -4.05
C ILE A 60 -5.85 0.65 -3.60
N VAL A 61 -5.32 -0.37 -2.90
CA VAL A 61 -3.92 -0.44 -2.52
C VAL A 61 -3.28 -1.60 -3.27
N PHE A 62 -2.09 -1.38 -3.77
CA PHE A 62 -1.45 -2.31 -4.68
C PHE A 62 0.03 -2.41 -4.30
N LEU A 63 0.51 -3.62 -4.08
CA LEU A 63 1.91 -3.86 -3.72
C LEU A 63 2.55 -4.75 -4.76
N HIS A 64 3.73 -4.36 -5.22
CA HIS A 64 4.48 -5.10 -6.22
C HIS A 64 5.95 -5.19 -5.83
N GLU A 65 6.53 -6.37 -5.98
CA GLU A 65 7.97 -6.54 -5.90
C GLU A 65 8.49 -6.85 -7.29
N GLY A 66 9.40 -6.01 -7.78
CA GLY A 66 9.99 -6.16 -9.11
C GLY A 66 10.17 -4.80 -9.76
N ALA A 67 10.85 -4.77 -10.88
CA ALA A 67 11.18 -3.51 -11.53
C ALA A 67 10.72 -3.42 -12.98
N LEU A 68 10.39 -4.54 -13.59
CA LEU A 68 10.14 -4.56 -15.03
C LEU A 68 8.69 -4.35 -15.43
N MET A 69 7.75 -4.62 -14.52
CA MET A 69 6.34 -4.45 -14.85
C MET A 69 5.95 -2.98 -14.79
N GLN A 70 5.09 -2.58 -15.72
CA GLN A 70 4.52 -1.24 -15.71
C GLN A 70 3.01 -1.35 -15.63
N PHE A 71 2.42 -0.43 -14.87
CA PHE A 71 0.99 -0.37 -14.64
C PHE A 71 0.46 0.97 -15.15
N ASP A 72 -0.85 1.08 -15.32
CA ASP A 72 -1.44 2.34 -15.79
C ASP A 72 -1.03 3.52 -14.92
N ILE A 73 -0.97 3.33 -13.61
CA ILE A 73 -0.58 4.39 -12.69
C ILE A 73 0.84 4.89 -12.93
N ASP A 74 1.70 4.08 -13.52
CA ASP A 74 3.08 4.50 -13.82
C ASP A 74 3.14 5.54 -14.93
N SER A 75 2.08 5.69 -15.71
CA SER A 75 1.99 6.70 -16.76
C SER A 75 1.37 8.01 -16.27
N TYR A 76 0.86 8.06 -15.03
CA TYR A 76 0.24 9.26 -14.51
C TYR A 76 1.30 10.32 -14.23
N ILE A 77 0.92 11.58 -14.46
CA ILE A 77 1.83 12.70 -14.25
C ILE A 77 1.71 13.18 -12.82
N PRO A 78 2.76 13.10 -12.01
CA PRO A 78 2.67 13.52 -10.61
C PRO A 78 2.56 15.03 -10.48
N SER A 79 1.81 15.45 -9.46
CA SER A 79 1.76 16.86 -9.07
C SER A 79 3.01 17.25 -8.32
N ASP A 80 3.58 16.32 -7.56
CA ASP A 80 4.78 16.57 -6.76
C ASP A 80 5.42 15.24 -6.37
N SER A 81 6.58 15.34 -5.74
CA SER A 81 7.32 14.15 -5.32
C SER A 81 8.24 14.48 -4.15
N VAL A 82 8.64 13.43 -3.42
CA VAL A 82 9.67 13.50 -2.39
C VAL A 82 10.67 12.39 -2.68
N LEU A 83 11.92 12.77 -2.85
CA LEU A 83 13.00 11.83 -3.12
C LEU A 83 13.94 11.82 -1.93
N THR A 84 14.22 10.64 -1.41
CA THR A 84 15.21 10.47 -0.35
C THR A 84 16.27 9.51 -0.86
N ARG A 85 17.29 9.28 -0.03
CA ARG A 85 18.36 8.35 -0.38
C ARG A 85 17.82 6.92 -0.58
N LYS A 86 16.76 6.55 0.14
CA LYS A 86 16.25 5.18 0.14
C LYS A 86 14.95 5.00 -0.61
N SER A 87 14.21 6.06 -0.85
CA SER A 87 12.86 5.93 -1.39
C SER A 87 12.48 7.11 -2.26
N SER A 88 11.47 6.88 -3.08
CA SER A 88 10.87 7.92 -3.92
C SER A 88 9.37 7.85 -3.73
N THR A 89 8.73 8.99 -3.56
CA THR A 89 7.27 9.06 -3.43
C THR A 89 6.73 10.07 -4.41
N TYR A 90 5.76 9.67 -5.19
CA TYR A 90 5.10 10.53 -6.18
C TYR A 90 3.60 10.52 -5.91
N TRP A 91 2.93 11.64 -6.13
CA TRP A 91 1.49 11.69 -5.97
C TRP A 91 0.85 12.71 -6.90
N GLY A 92 -0.44 12.56 -7.11
CA GLY A 92 -1.18 13.45 -7.97
C GLY A 92 -2.65 13.08 -8.04
N LYS A 93 -3.30 13.58 -9.07
CA LYS A 93 -4.69 13.30 -9.37
C LYS A 93 -4.81 12.76 -10.78
N GLU A 94 -5.75 11.84 -10.96
CA GLU A 94 -6.10 11.33 -12.27
C GLU A 94 -7.61 11.22 -12.33
N HIS A 95 -8.25 11.96 -13.25
CA HIS A 95 -9.71 11.99 -13.37
C HIS A 95 -10.38 12.34 -12.05
N GLY A 96 -9.82 13.31 -11.32
CA GLY A 96 -10.39 13.77 -10.07
C GLY A 96 -10.13 12.90 -8.85
N LYS A 97 -9.41 11.79 -9.02
CA LYS A 97 -9.09 10.87 -7.93
C LYS A 97 -7.62 10.98 -7.58
N PHE A 98 -7.31 10.80 -6.31
CA PHE A 98 -5.92 10.86 -5.83
C PHE A 98 -5.23 9.51 -5.99
N TRP A 99 -3.93 9.60 -6.25
CA TRP A 99 -3.05 8.43 -6.30
C TRP A 99 -1.71 8.76 -5.69
N LYS A 100 -1.01 7.73 -5.25
CA LYS A 100 0.35 7.86 -4.71
C LYS A 100 1.14 6.61 -5.06
N LYS A 101 2.42 6.81 -5.34
CA LYS A 101 3.36 5.73 -5.62
C LYS A 101 4.56 5.90 -4.72
N TYR A 102 4.84 4.87 -3.92
CA TYR A 102 6.00 4.81 -3.03
C TYR A 102 6.91 3.70 -3.52
N ILE A 103 8.17 4.03 -3.76
CA ILE A 103 9.17 3.08 -4.27
C ILE A 103 10.32 3.02 -3.27
N CYS A 104 10.65 1.80 -2.84
CA CYS A 104 11.79 1.56 -1.97
C CYS A 104 12.47 0.27 -2.44
N ASP A 105 13.66 0.39 -3.01
CA ASP A 105 14.37 -0.73 -3.62
C ASP A 105 13.50 -1.38 -4.69
N SER A 106 13.24 -2.67 -4.60
CA SER A 106 12.40 -3.40 -5.55
C SER A 106 10.93 -3.37 -5.18
N ILE A 107 10.56 -2.67 -4.11
CA ILE A 107 9.18 -2.63 -3.61
C ILE A 107 8.50 -1.39 -4.14
N ARG A 108 7.28 -1.56 -4.66
CA ARG A 108 6.42 -0.46 -5.10
C ARG A 108 5.08 -0.61 -4.42
N LEU A 109 4.67 0.41 -3.72
CA LEU A 109 3.38 0.45 -3.04
C LEU A 109 2.59 1.63 -3.61
N TYR A 110 1.38 1.33 -4.06
CA TYR A 110 0.53 2.33 -4.70
C TYR A 110 -0.80 2.39 -4.00
N TYR A 111 -1.41 3.58 -4.00
CA TYR A 111 -2.87 3.65 -3.88
C TYR A 111 -3.41 4.49 -5.04
N TYR A 112 -4.64 4.25 -5.42
CA TYR A 112 -5.27 5.02 -6.47
C TYR A 112 -6.79 4.96 -6.35
N ASN A 113 -7.46 5.79 -7.15
CA ASN A 113 -8.92 5.87 -7.18
C ASN A 113 -9.51 6.33 -5.84
N VAL A 114 -8.85 7.28 -5.18
CA VAL A 114 -9.18 7.74 -3.83
C VAL A 114 -9.76 9.15 -3.89
N ASN A 115 -10.91 9.36 -3.24
CA ASN A 115 -11.52 10.67 -3.13
C ASN A 115 -10.77 11.54 -2.11
N LYS A 116 -10.97 12.86 -2.22
CA LYS A 116 -10.30 13.81 -1.35
C LYS A 116 -10.53 13.50 0.13
N GLU A 117 -11.76 13.17 0.49
CA GLU A 117 -12.10 12.93 1.89
C GLU A 117 -11.45 11.68 2.46
N ASP A 118 -11.00 10.77 1.63
CA ASP A 118 -10.35 9.52 2.06
C ASP A 118 -8.84 9.56 1.93
N LYS A 119 -8.30 10.63 1.38
CA LYS A 119 -6.88 10.74 1.07
C LYS A 119 -5.99 10.52 2.29
N LYS A 120 -6.35 11.13 3.42
CA LYS A 120 -5.53 11.00 4.63
C LYS A 120 -5.44 9.55 5.09
N LYS A 121 -6.53 8.82 5.01
CA LYS A 121 -6.54 7.40 5.39
C LYS A 121 -5.53 6.62 4.55
N TYR A 122 -5.51 6.85 3.25
CA TYR A 122 -4.59 6.14 2.35
C TYR A 122 -3.15 6.62 2.50
N ASP A 123 -2.94 7.91 2.76
CA ASP A 123 -1.61 8.42 3.07
C ASP A 123 -1.06 7.75 4.33
N ASP A 124 -1.92 7.52 5.33
CA ASP A 124 -1.50 6.84 6.56
C ASP A 124 -1.17 5.37 6.31
N ILE A 125 -1.89 4.70 5.41
CA ILE A 125 -1.55 3.33 5.01
C ILE A 125 -0.14 3.28 4.43
N VAL A 126 0.17 4.17 3.50
CA VAL A 126 1.51 4.22 2.88
C VAL A 126 2.59 4.55 3.92
N LYS A 127 2.31 5.46 4.84
CA LYS A 127 3.28 5.82 5.89
C LYS A 127 3.56 4.67 6.84
N SER A 128 2.64 3.72 6.96
CA SER A 128 2.80 2.61 7.89
C SER A 128 3.72 1.52 7.38
N VAL A 129 4.14 1.58 6.12
CA VAL A 129 4.92 0.50 5.52
C VAL A 129 6.26 0.32 6.23
N ARG A 130 6.60 -0.92 6.52
CA ARG A 130 7.86 -1.30 7.11
C ARG A 130 8.42 -2.46 6.28
N ILE A 131 9.68 -2.36 5.91
CA ILE A 131 10.32 -3.35 5.03
C ILE A 131 11.51 -3.95 5.76
N ASP A 132 11.52 -5.27 5.92
CA ASP A 132 12.61 -6.00 6.55
C ASP A 132 13.18 -7.02 5.57
N LYS A 133 14.48 -7.16 5.56
CA LYS A 133 15.12 -8.18 4.75
C LYS A 133 14.82 -9.55 5.32
N ARG A 134 14.56 -10.50 4.44
CA ARG A 134 14.27 -11.87 4.87
C ARG A 134 15.54 -12.71 5.05
N PHE A 135 16.64 -12.25 4.45
CA PHE A 135 17.90 -12.98 4.49
C PHE A 135 19.04 -12.08 4.91
#